data_92619fe9c9c8cec7a4eedd9893a7654f
#
_entry.id   92619fe9c9c8cec7a4eedd9893a7654f
#
_cell.length_a   1.000
_cell.length_b   1.000
_cell.length_c   1.000
_cell.angle_alpha   90.00
_cell.angle_beta   90.00
_cell.angle_gamma   90.00
#
_symmetry.space_group_name_H-M   'P 1'
#
loop_
_entity.id
_entity.type
_entity.pdbx_description
1 polymer ?
#
loop_
_entity_poly.entity_id
_entity_poly.type
_entity_poly.pdbx_seq_one_letter_code
_entity_poly.pdbx_strand_id
1 'polypeptide(L)'
;MRQMQNKIYGLLGLAARGRNVVSGEFATENAVKNGSAVLVIVAKDASDNTRELFHDKCSFYEVPVFDYGMKAELGHCIGKDERAALAVVDEGLAEKMIQYLNASEN
;
A
#
# COMPACT_ATOMS: atom_id res chain seq x y z
N MET A 1 1.25 16.57 -10.09
CA MET A 1 1.88 15.81 -9.01
C MET A 1 1.04 15.76 -7.76
N ARG A 2 0.64 16.93 -7.25
CA ARG A 2 -0.27 16.94 -6.10
C ARG A 2 -1.56 16.19 -6.37
N GLN A 3 -2.09 16.34 -7.58
CA GLN A 3 -3.33 15.66 -7.92
C GLN A 3 -3.18 14.15 -7.90
N MET A 4 -2.04 13.66 -8.35
CA MET A 4 -1.76 12.23 -8.32
C MET A 4 -1.70 11.71 -6.89
N GLN A 5 -1.00 12.43 -6.01
CA GLN A 5 -0.94 12.06 -4.61
C GLN A 5 -2.31 12.07 -3.98
N ASN A 6 -3.09 13.12 -4.26
CA ASN A 6 -4.44 13.21 -3.71
C ASN A 6 -5.32 12.06 -4.19
N LYS A 7 -5.16 11.65 -5.44
CA LYS A 7 -5.96 10.54 -5.97
C LYS A 7 -5.59 9.23 -5.31
N ILE A 8 -4.30 8.98 -5.11
CA ILE A 8 -3.86 7.75 -4.46
C ILE A 8 -4.35 7.70 -3.02
N TYR A 9 -4.15 8.78 -2.26
CA TYR A 9 -4.61 8.83 -0.87
C TYR A 9 -6.13 8.77 -0.78
N GLY A 10 -6.83 9.41 -1.72
CA GLY A 10 -8.28 9.36 -1.76
C GLY A 10 -8.80 7.95 -2.00
N LEU A 11 -8.16 7.23 -2.92
CA LEU A 11 -8.54 5.84 -3.18
C LEU A 11 -8.24 4.95 -1.99
N LEU A 12 -7.10 5.17 -1.30
CA LEU A 12 -6.79 4.42 -0.10
C LEU A 12 -7.83 4.66 1.00
N GLY A 13 -8.25 5.91 1.18
CA GLY A 13 -9.29 6.22 2.15
C GLY A 13 -10.60 5.56 1.80
N LEU A 14 -10.96 5.56 0.52
CA LEU A 14 -12.17 4.89 0.06
C LEU A 14 -12.08 3.38 0.30
N ALA A 15 -10.94 2.79 -0.02
CA ALA A 15 -10.72 1.36 0.20
C ALA A 15 -10.81 1.01 1.68
N ALA A 16 -10.25 1.87 2.55
CA ALA A 16 -10.29 1.63 3.98
C ALA A 16 -11.71 1.68 4.52
N ARG A 17 -12.51 2.63 4.03
CA ARG A 17 -13.90 2.73 4.45
C ARG A 17 -14.71 1.52 4.05
N GLY A 18 -14.34 0.89 2.93
CA GLY A 18 -14.99 -0.33 2.46
C GLY A 18 -14.37 -1.61 3.01
N ARG A 19 -13.43 -1.47 3.96
CA ARG A 19 -12.72 -2.60 4.56
C ARG A 19 -11.89 -3.38 3.55
N ASN A 20 -11.34 -2.66 2.58
CA ASN A 20 -10.52 -3.26 1.53
C ASN A 20 -9.05 -2.95 1.70
N VAL A 21 -8.64 -2.54 2.90
CA VAL A 21 -7.24 -2.30 3.23
C VAL A 21 -6.94 -2.99 4.56
N VAL A 22 -5.80 -3.69 4.60
CA VAL A 22 -5.23 -4.12 5.88
C VAL A 22 -3.92 -3.35 6.04
N SER A 23 -3.55 -3.02 7.27
CA SER A 23 -2.39 -2.16 7.48
C SER A 23 -1.57 -2.63 8.67
N GLY A 24 -0.30 -2.19 8.68
CA GLY A 24 0.67 -2.63 9.67
C GLY A 24 1.46 -3.80 9.10
N GLU A 25 2.65 -4.01 9.66
CA GLU A 25 3.57 -4.98 9.08
C GLU A 25 3.03 -6.40 9.17
N PHE A 26 2.48 -6.77 10.33
CA PHE A 26 2.00 -8.12 10.54
C PHE A 26 0.81 -8.45 9.63
N ALA A 27 -0.19 -7.60 9.63
CA ALA A 27 -1.40 -7.84 8.83
C ALA A 27 -1.09 -7.82 7.34
N THR A 28 -0.23 -6.91 6.92
CA THR A 28 0.14 -6.80 5.52
C THR A 28 0.90 -8.04 5.05
N GLU A 29 1.84 -8.51 5.87
CA GLU A 29 2.58 -9.72 5.52
C GLU A 29 1.65 -10.93 5.43
N ASN A 30 0.71 -11.05 6.36
CA ASN A 30 -0.26 -12.14 6.31
C ASN A 30 -1.11 -12.08 5.05
N ALA A 31 -1.54 -10.89 4.64
CA ALA A 31 -2.36 -10.73 3.43
C ALA A 31 -1.58 -11.14 2.18
N VAL A 32 -0.28 -10.86 2.14
CA VAL A 32 0.57 -11.30 1.03
C VAL A 32 0.65 -12.82 1.01
N LYS A 33 0.91 -13.42 2.16
CA LYS A 33 1.10 -14.87 2.23
C LYS A 33 -0.17 -15.65 1.94
N ASN A 34 -1.33 -15.14 2.36
CA ASN A 34 -2.59 -15.88 2.19
C ASN A 34 -3.28 -15.58 0.86
N GLY A 35 -2.68 -14.74 0.02
CA GLY A 35 -3.22 -14.49 -1.31
C GLY A 35 -4.28 -13.41 -1.38
N SER A 36 -4.62 -12.75 -0.29
CA SER A 36 -5.65 -11.73 -0.33
C SER A 36 -5.13 -10.37 -0.78
N ALA A 37 -3.84 -10.10 -0.63
CA ALA A 37 -3.27 -8.82 -1.05
C ALA A 37 -3.13 -8.78 -2.56
N VAL A 38 -3.65 -7.72 -3.18
CA VAL A 38 -3.49 -7.51 -4.62
C VAL A 38 -2.62 -6.29 -4.94
N LEU A 39 -2.23 -5.55 -3.90
CA LEU A 39 -1.30 -4.43 -4.01
C LEU A 39 -0.75 -4.15 -2.63
N VAL A 40 0.56 -3.92 -2.53
CA VAL A 40 1.19 -3.52 -1.28
C VAL A 40 1.85 -2.17 -1.47
N ILE A 41 1.67 -1.27 -0.50
CA ILE A 41 2.34 0.02 -0.50
C ILE A 41 3.19 0.09 0.77
N VAL A 42 4.47 0.42 0.60
CA VAL A 42 5.42 0.55 1.70
C VAL A 42 5.85 2.00 1.77
N ALA A 43 5.85 2.57 2.98
CA ALA A 43 6.25 3.96 3.16
C ALA A 43 7.72 4.13 2.80
N LYS A 44 8.04 5.27 2.17
CA LYS A 44 9.42 5.55 1.80
C LYS A 44 10.33 5.72 3.01
N ASP A 45 9.77 6.13 4.14
CA ASP A 45 10.53 6.27 5.39
C ASP A 45 10.42 5.06 6.29
N ALA A 46 9.93 3.93 5.78
CA ALA A 46 10.01 2.67 6.52
C ALA A 46 11.47 2.25 6.62
N SER A 47 11.79 1.45 7.64
CA SER A 47 13.15 0.98 7.82
C SER A 47 13.60 0.14 6.62
N ASP A 48 14.92 0.06 6.42
CA ASP A 48 15.45 -0.76 5.34
C ASP A 48 15.01 -2.21 5.47
N ASN A 49 14.99 -2.73 6.70
CA ASN A 49 14.55 -4.10 6.93
C ASN A 49 13.11 -4.31 6.52
N THR A 50 12.24 -3.38 6.85
CA THR A 50 10.82 -3.47 6.50
C THR A 50 10.64 -3.42 4.99
N ARG A 51 11.33 -2.49 4.32
CA ARG A 51 11.21 -2.37 2.88
C ARG A 51 11.71 -3.62 2.18
N GLU A 52 12.87 -4.14 2.61
CA GLU A 52 13.41 -5.38 2.06
C GLU A 52 12.44 -6.55 2.26
N LEU A 53 11.90 -6.67 3.45
CA LEU A 53 10.98 -7.74 3.77
C LEU A 53 9.80 -7.76 2.78
N PHE A 54 9.17 -6.61 2.57
CA PHE A 54 7.98 -6.57 1.72
C PHE A 54 8.33 -6.72 0.25
N HIS A 55 9.46 -6.14 -0.20
CA HIS A 55 9.86 -6.35 -1.59
C HIS A 55 10.18 -7.82 -1.87
N ASP A 56 10.85 -8.49 -0.93
CA ASP A 56 11.15 -9.91 -1.09
C ASP A 56 9.89 -10.77 -1.08
N LYS A 57 9.01 -10.53 -0.09
CA LYS A 57 7.78 -11.32 0.02
C LYS A 57 6.85 -11.09 -1.16
N CYS A 58 6.71 -9.84 -1.59
CA CYS A 58 5.85 -9.55 -2.72
C CYS A 58 6.41 -10.12 -4.02
N SER A 59 7.73 -10.13 -4.15
CA SER A 59 8.37 -10.77 -5.31
C SER A 59 8.07 -12.27 -5.32
N PHE A 60 8.20 -12.92 -4.19
CA PHE A 60 7.97 -14.35 -4.08
C PHE A 60 6.51 -14.72 -4.37
N TYR A 61 5.58 -13.96 -3.82
CA TYR A 61 4.15 -14.24 -3.98
C TYR A 61 3.53 -13.52 -5.18
N GLU A 62 4.35 -12.80 -5.95
CA GLU A 62 3.92 -12.11 -7.18
C GLU A 62 2.82 -11.08 -6.91
N VAL A 63 3.01 -10.28 -5.87
CA VAL A 63 2.11 -9.18 -5.53
C VAL A 63 2.79 -7.85 -5.91
N PRO A 64 2.09 -6.97 -6.65
CA PRO A 64 2.67 -5.65 -6.93
C PRO A 64 2.98 -4.89 -5.65
N VAL A 65 4.17 -4.27 -5.59
CA VAL A 65 4.60 -3.51 -4.43
C VAL A 65 5.20 -2.19 -4.88
N PHE A 66 4.85 -1.12 -4.18
CA PHE A 66 5.34 0.23 -4.47
C PHE A 66 5.80 0.90 -3.19
N ASP A 67 6.92 1.62 -3.26
CA ASP A 67 7.33 2.51 -2.19
C ASP A 67 6.68 3.86 -2.47
N TYR A 68 5.79 4.30 -1.59
CA TYR A 68 5.03 5.50 -1.85
C TYR A 68 4.58 6.14 -0.54
N GLY A 69 4.73 7.48 -0.46
CA GLY A 69 4.28 8.22 0.70
C GLY A 69 5.15 7.99 1.92
N MET A 70 4.78 8.64 3.00
CA MET A 70 5.46 8.53 4.28
C MET A 70 4.55 7.82 5.26
N LYS A 71 5.13 7.26 6.32
CA LYS A 71 4.35 6.50 7.32
C LYS A 71 3.18 7.31 7.87
N ALA A 72 3.43 8.59 8.18
CA ALA A 72 2.37 9.43 8.72
C ALA A 72 1.24 9.66 7.73
N GLU A 73 1.59 9.85 6.47
CA GLU A 73 0.59 10.09 5.42
C GLU A 73 -0.23 8.86 5.13
N LEU A 74 0.43 7.71 5.04
CA LEU A 74 -0.28 6.46 4.77
C LEU A 74 -1.26 6.14 5.90
N GLY A 75 -0.82 6.29 7.15
CA GLY A 75 -1.70 6.06 8.28
C GLY A 75 -2.87 7.04 8.27
N HIS A 76 -2.57 8.33 8.08
CA HIS A 76 -3.60 9.36 8.12
C HIS A 76 -4.70 9.11 7.09
N CYS A 77 -4.34 8.74 5.86
CA CYS A 77 -5.33 8.62 4.79
C CYS A 77 -6.28 7.44 5.02
N ILE A 78 -5.93 6.49 5.85
CA ILE A 78 -6.82 5.38 6.19
C ILE A 78 -7.38 5.48 7.61
N GLY A 79 -7.19 6.65 8.25
CA GLY A 79 -7.76 6.90 9.58
C GLY A 79 -7.03 6.21 10.71
N LYS A 80 -5.72 6.00 10.56
CA LYS A 80 -4.89 5.30 11.55
C LYS A 80 -3.67 6.12 11.91
N ASP A 81 -2.94 5.68 12.93
CA ASP A 81 -1.62 6.22 13.23
C ASP A 81 -0.66 5.81 12.12
N GLU A 82 0.61 6.15 12.28
CA GLU A 82 1.63 5.83 11.27
C GLU A 82 1.55 4.38 10.83
N ARG A 83 1.71 4.17 9.53
CA ARG A 83 1.74 2.82 8.95
C ARG A 83 2.91 2.68 7.99
N ALA A 84 3.80 1.73 8.28
CA ALA A 84 4.95 1.48 7.41
C ALA A 84 4.56 0.72 6.15
N ALA A 85 3.49 -0.06 6.22
CA ALA A 85 3.04 -0.85 5.07
C ALA A 85 1.54 -1.08 5.17
N LEU A 86 0.93 -1.25 4.00
CA LEU A 86 -0.47 -1.62 3.92
C LEU A 86 -0.70 -2.44 2.65
N ALA A 87 -1.80 -3.17 2.65
CA ALA A 87 -2.19 -3.95 1.48
C ALA A 87 -3.62 -3.63 1.10
N VAL A 88 -3.86 -3.52 -0.20
CA VAL A 88 -5.20 -3.38 -0.75
C VAL A 88 -5.67 -4.77 -1.16
N VAL A 89 -6.90 -5.11 -0.79
CA VAL A 89 -7.42 -6.46 -1.04
C VAL A 89 -8.58 -6.47 -2.02
N ASP A 90 -8.83 -5.36 -2.70
CA ASP A 90 -9.85 -5.25 -3.74
C ASP A 90 -9.18 -5.02 -5.09
N GLU A 91 -9.44 -5.90 -6.06
CA GLU A 91 -8.76 -5.84 -7.35
C GLU A 91 -9.05 -4.56 -8.13
N GLY A 92 -10.30 -4.14 -8.16
CA GLY A 92 -10.67 -2.95 -8.91
C GLY A 92 -10.00 -1.70 -8.41
N LEU A 93 -9.99 -1.51 -7.09
CA LEU A 93 -9.33 -0.36 -6.49
C LEU A 93 -7.81 -0.45 -6.66
N ALA A 94 -7.26 -1.66 -6.52
CA ALA A 94 -5.84 -1.85 -6.69
C ALA A 94 -5.37 -1.51 -8.10
N GLU A 95 -6.11 -1.94 -9.11
CA GLU A 95 -5.76 -1.63 -10.50
C GLU A 95 -5.72 -0.13 -10.74
N LYS A 96 -6.72 0.58 -10.23
CA LYS A 96 -6.78 2.02 -10.38
C LYS A 96 -5.61 2.70 -9.70
N MET A 97 -5.28 2.25 -8.49
CA MET A 97 -4.14 2.80 -7.77
C MET A 97 -2.83 2.53 -8.49
N ILE A 98 -2.68 1.33 -9.04
CA ILE A 98 -1.44 0.97 -9.75
C ILE A 98 -1.23 1.90 -10.93
N GLN A 99 -2.28 2.27 -11.65
CA GLN A 99 -2.16 3.21 -12.75
C GLN A 99 -1.59 4.55 -12.28
N TYR A 100 -2.09 5.07 -11.17
CA TYR A 100 -1.58 6.33 -10.64
C TYR A 100 -0.18 6.18 -10.06
N LEU A 101 0.10 5.05 -9.42
CA LEU A 101 1.43 4.80 -8.86
C LEU A 101 2.48 4.72 -9.96
N ASN A 102 2.17 4.04 -11.06
CA ASN A 102 3.09 3.98 -12.19
C ASN A 102 3.32 5.35 -12.81
N ALA A 103 2.26 6.14 -12.94
CA ALA A 103 2.39 7.48 -13.51
C ALA A 103 3.23 8.38 -12.62
N SER A 104 3.11 8.24 -11.29
CA SER A 104 3.84 9.11 -10.36
C SER A 104 5.32 8.78 -10.29
N GLU A 105 5.72 7.58 -10.72
CA GLU A 105 7.14 7.21 -10.74
C GLU A 105 7.88 7.79 -11.92
N ASN A 106 7.15 8.26 -12.91
CA ASN A 106 7.75 8.87 -14.08
C ASN A 106 7.78 10.38 -13.94
#